data_5ddbe13891214aa1c7a6b2c180226c8e
#
_entry.id   5ddbe13891214aa1c7a6b2c180226c8e
#
_cell.length_a   1.000
_cell.length_b   1.000
_cell.length_c   1.000
_cell.angle_alpha   90.00
_cell.angle_beta   90.00
_cell.angle_gamma   90.00
#
_symmetry.space_group_name_H-M   'P 1'
#
loop_
_entity.id
_entity.type
_entity.pdbx_description
1 polymer ?
#
loop_
_entity_poly.entity_id
_entity_poly.type
_entity_poly.pdbx_seq_one_letter_code
_entity_poly.pdbx_strand_id
1 'polypeptide(L)'
;MVLAPGSCHRRALSSSQDAMVSVIPASQVSIALLEERYGLRETTQPDFFGEWTQGLEELTELEKQYLDRVKTHFKRLLKNPPLLENSVKMVVLSPLLDRAGFYDDPFHIQSEVSVDIAAEDEGQMIRGRIDVLVLKDRFWILVLEAKRSDFDVNVAMGQALAYMLANPESEQPTFAMVSNGQSFLFLKLTKTPQPQYANSRLFSLVNPGNDLYEVLKVMKRIGKMVVAEPQSD
;
A
#
# COMPACT_ATOMS: atom_id res chain seq x y z
N MET A 1 11.93 76.81 -29.33
CA MET A 1 10.81 75.95 -28.89
C MET A 1 11.16 74.55 -29.36
N VAL A 2 11.81 73.79 -28.50
CA VAL A 2 12.42 72.51 -28.84
C VAL A 2 11.78 71.45 -27.98
N LEU A 3 11.18 70.47 -28.65
CA LEU A 3 10.53 69.32 -28.03
C LEU A 3 11.62 68.27 -27.69
N ALA A 4 11.60 67.80 -26.44
CA ALA A 4 12.42 66.68 -25.97
C ALA A 4 11.78 65.32 -26.29
N PRO A 5 12.55 64.25 -26.63
CA PRO A 5 12.03 62.92 -26.90
C PRO A 5 11.87 62.12 -25.63
N GLY A 6 10.69 61.51 -25.47
CA GLY A 6 10.34 60.61 -24.34
C GLY A 6 11.15 59.30 -24.34
N SER A 7 11.67 58.95 -23.18
CA SER A 7 12.33 57.69 -22.91
C SER A 7 11.34 56.53 -22.78
N CYS A 8 11.45 55.59 -23.71
CA CYS A 8 10.70 54.36 -23.69
C CYS A 8 11.33 53.35 -22.70
N HIS A 9 10.74 53.19 -21.52
CA HIS A 9 11.12 52.14 -20.58
C HIS A 9 10.55 50.83 -21.08
N ARG A 10 11.41 49.99 -21.65
CA ARG A 10 11.08 48.58 -21.83
C ARG A 10 11.00 47.90 -20.48
N ARG A 11 9.79 47.54 -20.07
CA ARG A 11 9.57 46.55 -19.00
C ARG A 11 10.06 45.20 -19.50
N ALA A 12 11.09 44.68 -18.86
CA ALA A 12 11.44 43.28 -18.99
C ALA A 12 10.30 42.43 -18.41
N LEU A 13 9.68 41.67 -19.28
CA LEU A 13 8.77 40.57 -18.88
C LEU A 13 9.67 39.48 -18.32
N SER A 14 9.65 39.32 -16.98
CA SER A 14 10.19 38.13 -16.34
C SER A 14 9.33 36.94 -16.78
N SER A 15 9.87 36.09 -17.64
CA SER A 15 9.31 34.79 -17.90
C SER A 15 9.46 33.94 -16.63
N SER A 16 8.41 33.85 -15.85
CA SER A 16 8.25 32.78 -14.89
C SER A 16 8.22 31.48 -15.71
N GLN A 17 9.33 30.76 -15.71
CA GLN A 17 9.35 29.37 -16.13
C GLN A 17 8.48 28.63 -15.12
N ASP A 18 7.25 28.34 -15.50
CA ASP A 18 6.45 27.32 -14.84
C ASP A 18 7.26 26.02 -14.98
N ALA A 19 7.89 25.61 -13.89
CA ALA A 19 8.52 24.30 -13.82
C ALA A 19 7.43 23.25 -14.09
N MET A 20 7.49 22.61 -15.25
CA MET A 20 6.55 21.53 -15.56
C MET A 20 6.76 20.40 -14.56
N VAL A 21 5.82 20.22 -13.65
CA VAL A 21 5.79 19.10 -12.72
C VAL A 21 5.59 17.83 -13.54
N SER A 22 6.61 16.98 -13.58
CA SER A 22 6.50 15.67 -14.22
C SER A 22 5.74 14.71 -13.30
N VAL A 23 4.65 14.12 -13.78
CA VAL A 23 3.83 13.16 -13.03
C VAL A 23 4.25 11.74 -13.40
N ILE A 24 4.69 10.97 -12.43
CA ILE A 24 5.00 9.54 -12.56
C ILE A 24 3.78 8.75 -12.05
N PRO A 25 3.17 7.87 -12.87
CA PRO A 25 2.13 6.96 -12.37
C PRO A 25 2.69 6.04 -11.28
N ALA A 26 1.96 5.87 -10.17
CA ALA A 26 2.41 5.00 -9.07
C ALA A 26 2.67 3.55 -9.51
N SER A 27 1.98 3.07 -10.54
CA SER A 27 2.20 1.75 -11.15
C SER A 27 3.55 1.61 -11.88
N GLN A 28 4.29 2.72 -12.10
CA GLN A 28 5.62 2.75 -12.70
C GLN A 28 6.73 2.99 -11.69
N VAL A 29 6.38 3.12 -10.42
CA VAL A 29 7.35 3.34 -9.35
C VAL A 29 8.05 2.02 -9.03
N SER A 30 9.36 1.98 -9.24
CA SER A 30 10.20 0.86 -8.83
C SER A 30 10.78 1.08 -7.44
N ILE A 31 11.15 0.00 -6.76
CA ILE A 31 11.87 0.07 -5.47
C ILE A 31 13.18 0.85 -5.65
N ALA A 32 13.92 0.61 -6.74
CA ALA A 32 15.17 1.32 -7.05
C ALA A 32 14.96 2.85 -7.13
N LEU A 33 13.85 3.31 -7.69
CA LEU A 33 13.51 4.74 -7.72
C LEU A 33 13.28 5.30 -6.31
N LEU A 34 12.63 4.53 -5.44
CA LEU A 34 12.39 4.92 -4.04
C LEU A 34 13.69 4.92 -3.23
N GLU A 35 14.59 3.97 -3.48
CA GLU A 35 15.92 3.94 -2.85
C GLU A 35 16.75 5.16 -3.25
N GLU A 36 16.78 5.49 -4.53
CA GLU A 36 17.54 6.61 -5.06
C GLU A 36 17.03 7.97 -4.54
N ARG A 37 15.70 8.16 -4.58
CA ARG A 37 15.10 9.48 -4.29
C ARG A 37 14.77 9.73 -2.85
N TYR A 38 14.30 8.70 -2.15
CA TYR A 38 13.84 8.84 -0.76
C TYR A 38 14.79 8.22 0.25
N GLY A 39 15.93 7.67 -0.21
CA GLY A 39 16.88 6.98 0.66
C GLY A 39 16.31 5.72 1.30
N LEU A 40 15.23 5.16 0.72
CA LEU A 40 14.61 3.94 1.23
C LEU A 40 15.60 2.78 1.21
N ARG A 41 15.62 1.95 2.25
CA ARG A 41 16.49 0.79 2.36
C ARG A 41 15.72 -0.44 2.81
N GLU A 42 15.99 -1.56 2.15
CA GLU A 42 15.55 -2.84 2.67
C GLU A 42 16.39 -3.21 3.90
N THR A 43 15.73 -3.66 4.97
CA THR A 43 16.42 -4.15 6.16
C THR A 43 16.26 -5.65 6.30
N THR A 44 17.36 -6.32 6.63
CA THR A 44 17.41 -7.75 6.92
C THR A 44 17.45 -8.06 8.42
N GLN A 45 17.24 -7.06 9.28
CA GLN A 45 17.19 -7.26 10.72
C GLN A 45 15.99 -8.14 11.09
N PRO A 46 16.20 -9.30 11.75
CA PRO A 46 15.13 -10.27 11.99
C PRO A 46 13.96 -9.70 12.80
N ASP A 47 14.24 -8.78 13.72
CA ASP A 47 13.25 -8.22 14.64
C ASP A 47 12.54 -6.97 14.08
N PHE A 48 12.96 -6.47 12.91
CA PHE A 48 12.38 -5.27 12.34
C PHE A 48 10.90 -5.46 11.99
N PHE A 49 10.53 -6.61 11.47
CA PHE A 49 9.13 -6.94 11.15
C PHE A 49 8.71 -8.23 11.84
N GLY A 50 8.78 -8.26 13.19
CA GLY A 50 8.34 -9.40 13.98
C GLY A 50 6.83 -9.61 13.99
N GLU A 51 6.04 -8.60 13.64
CA GLU A 51 4.58 -8.60 13.76
C GLU A 51 3.89 -9.67 12.90
N TRP A 52 4.53 -10.14 11.83
CA TRP A 52 3.98 -11.20 10.99
C TRP A 52 4.35 -12.63 11.45
N THR A 53 5.23 -12.75 12.46
CA THR A 53 5.68 -14.05 13.02
C THR A 53 5.47 -14.17 14.52
N GLN A 54 5.41 -13.04 15.24
CA GLN A 54 5.41 -13.01 16.70
C GLN A 54 4.10 -12.41 17.25
N GLY A 55 3.66 -12.93 18.39
CA GLY A 55 2.46 -12.43 19.04
C GLY A 55 1.17 -12.67 18.25
N LEU A 56 1.18 -13.65 17.37
CA LEU A 56 0.00 -14.05 16.60
C LEU A 56 -0.96 -14.84 17.49
N GLU A 57 -2.22 -14.47 17.46
CA GLU A 57 -3.27 -15.20 18.18
C GLU A 57 -3.70 -16.43 17.40
N GLU A 58 -3.97 -17.51 18.12
CA GLU A 58 -4.50 -18.72 17.49
C GLU A 58 -5.93 -18.50 17.01
N LEU A 59 -6.21 -19.01 15.84
CA LEU A 59 -7.55 -18.97 15.26
C LEU A 59 -8.45 -20.02 15.92
N THR A 60 -9.70 -19.65 16.16
CA THR A 60 -10.74 -20.59 16.55
C THR A 60 -11.02 -21.61 15.45
N GLU A 61 -11.55 -22.76 15.80
CA GLU A 61 -11.96 -23.78 14.83
C GLU A 61 -13.03 -23.26 13.85
N LEU A 62 -13.89 -22.35 14.31
CA LEU A 62 -14.90 -21.72 13.45
C LEU A 62 -14.26 -20.83 12.39
N GLU A 63 -13.25 -20.05 12.75
CA GLU A 63 -12.49 -19.22 11.81
C GLU A 63 -11.76 -20.07 10.77
N LYS A 64 -11.11 -21.15 11.21
CA LYS A 64 -10.44 -22.09 10.29
C LYS A 64 -11.41 -22.70 9.28
N GLN A 65 -12.55 -23.22 9.76
CA GLN A 65 -13.59 -23.78 8.89
C GLN A 65 -14.13 -22.73 7.89
N TYR A 66 -14.29 -21.49 8.34
CA TYR A 66 -14.70 -20.39 7.47
C TYR A 66 -13.66 -20.12 6.36
N LEU A 67 -12.38 -20.03 6.73
CA LEU A 67 -11.29 -19.81 5.78
C LEU A 67 -11.08 -20.99 4.81
N ASP A 68 -11.35 -22.22 5.23
CA ASP A 68 -11.35 -23.40 4.35
C ASP A 68 -12.44 -23.30 3.27
N ARG A 69 -13.60 -22.78 3.64
CA ARG A 69 -14.67 -22.48 2.68
C ARG A 69 -14.25 -21.39 1.71
N VAL A 70 -13.62 -20.31 2.19
CA VAL A 70 -13.07 -19.24 1.33
C VAL A 70 -12.10 -19.83 0.30
N LYS A 71 -11.12 -20.62 0.74
CA LYS A 71 -10.18 -21.30 -0.17
C LYS A 71 -10.89 -22.22 -1.17
N THR A 72 -11.91 -22.94 -0.72
CA THR A 72 -12.71 -23.81 -1.59
C THR A 72 -13.46 -23.01 -2.66
N HIS A 73 -14.05 -21.88 -2.28
CA HIS A 73 -14.73 -20.99 -3.22
C HIS A 73 -13.75 -20.40 -4.25
N PHE A 74 -12.59 -19.94 -3.79
CA PHE A 74 -11.53 -19.47 -4.68
C PHE A 74 -11.11 -20.53 -5.71
N LYS A 75 -10.88 -21.77 -5.25
CA LYS A 75 -10.58 -22.90 -6.17
C LYS A 75 -11.67 -23.14 -7.21
N ARG A 76 -12.94 -22.88 -6.88
CA ARG A 76 -14.05 -22.96 -7.83
C ARG A 76 -14.00 -21.85 -8.87
N LEU A 77 -13.64 -20.61 -8.44
CA LEU A 77 -13.45 -19.51 -9.39
C LEU A 77 -12.36 -19.81 -10.41
N LEU A 78 -11.23 -20.38 -9.98
CA LEU A 78 -10.13 -20.78 -10.88
C LEU A 78 -10.55 -21.77 -11.96
N LYS A 79 -11.56 -22.62 -11.69
CA LYS A 79 -12.07 -23.60 -12.66
C LYS A 79 -12.98 -22.99 -13.72
N ASN A 80 -13.45 -21.76 -13.53
CA ASN A 80 -14.40 -21.08 -14.42
C ASN A 80 -13.82 -19.70 -14.84
N PRO A 81 -12.82 -19.67 -15.72
CA PRO A 81 -12.23 -18.42 -16.21
C PRO A 81 -13.26 -17.59 -17.04
N PRO A 82 -13.09 -16.25 -17.12
CA PRO A 82 -11.99 -15.49 -16.58
C PRO A 82 -12.10 -15.22 -15.08
N LEU A 83 -10.97 -15.22 -14.37
CA LEU A 83 -10.93 -14.78 -12.98
C LEU A 83 -11.02 -13.26 -12.95
N LEU A 84 -12.18 -12.75 -12.57
CA LEU A 84 -12.42 -11.30 -12.48
C LEU A 84 -11.99 -10.78 -11.11
N GLU A 85 -11.32 -9.63 -11.09
CA GLU A 85 -10.86 -8.95 -9.89
C GLU A 85 -11.98 -8.79 -8.84
N ASN A 86 -13.14 -8.28 -9.26
CA ASN A 86 -14.27 -8.13 -8.36
C ASN A 86 -14.74 -9.44 -7.74
N SER A 87 -14.68 -10.55 -8.49
CA SER A 87 -15.04 -11.87 -7.95
C SER A 87 -14.06 -12.31 -6.86
N VAL A 88 -12.77 -12.00 -7.04
CA VAL A 88 -11.74 -12.30 -6.03
C VAL A 88 -11.89 -11.40 -4.82
N LYS A 89 -12.12 -10.09 -5.00
CA LYS A 89 -12.42 -9.17 -3.90
C LYS A 89 -13.60 -9.66 -3.05
N MET A 90 -14.69 -10.09 -3.69
CA MET A 90 -15.89 -10.58 -2.99
C MET A 90 -15.67 -11.92 -2.29
N VAL A 91 -14.98 -12.86 -2.93
CA VAL A 91 -14.89 -14.25 -2.45
C VAL A 91 -13.75 -14.45 -1.47
N VAL A 92 -12.68 -13.65 -1.57
CA VAL A 92 -11.48 -13.81 -0.73
C VAL A 92 -11.26 -12.62 0.18
N LEU A 93 -11.14 -11.42 -0.38
CA LEU A 93 -10.74 -10.25 0.42
C LEU A 93 -11.83 -9.81 1.41
N SER A 94 -13.07 -9.65 0.95
CA SER A 94 -14.17 -9.24 1.82
C SER A 94 -14.39 -10.18 3.02
N PRO A 95 -14.38 -11.53 2.84
CA PRO A 95 -14.36 -12.45 3.96
C PRO A 95 -13.20 -12.31 4.94
N LEU A 96 -12.00 -12.01 4.45
CA LEU A 96 -10.84 -11.77 5.33
C LEU A 96 -11.00 -10.50 6.14
N LEU A 97 -11.45 -9.41 5.52
CA LEU A 97 -11.69 -8.13 6.19
C LEU A 97 -12.75 -8.27 7.30
N ASP A 98 -13.85 -8.99 7.01
CA ASP A 98 -14.89 -9.29 7.99
C ASP A 98 -14.32 -10.05 9.19
N ARG A 99 -13.57 -11.12 8.94
CA ARG A 99 -12.99 -11.93 10.03
C ARG A 99 -11.87 -11.23 10.78
N ALA A 100 -11.17 -10.28 10.15
CA ALA A 100 -10.19 -9.43 10.82
C ALA A 100 -10.84 -8.34 11.70
N GLY A 101 -12.16 -8.11 11.60
CA GLY A 101 -12.88 -7.06 12.31
C GLY A 101 -12.71 -5.68 11.69
N PHE A 102 -12.37 -5.60 10.40
CA PHE A 102 -12.09 -4.34 9.75
C PHE A 102 -13.31 -3.62 9.18
N TYR A 103 -14.50 -4.21 9.33
CA TYR A 103 -15.77 -3.54 9.07
C TYR A 103 -16.34 -2.83 10.30
N ASP A 104 -15.74 -3.06 11.48
CA ASP A 104 -16.15 -2.46 12.73
C ASP A 104 -15.29 -1.25 13.09
N ASP A 105 -15.82 -0.35 13.95
CA ASP A 105 -15.03 0.76 14.50
C ASP A 105 -13.77 0.25 15.22
N PRO A 106 -12.65 0.96 15.11
CA PRO A 106 -12.43 2.29 14.53
C PRO A 106 -11.91 2.27 13.08
N PHE A 107 -12.11 1.21 12.34
CA PHE A 107 -11.62 1.09 10.97
C PHE A 107 -12.60 1.74 9.98
N HIS A 108 -12.05 2.33 8.93
CA HIS A 108 -12.83 2.91 7.84
C HIS A 108 -12.36 2.33 6.51
N ILE A 109 -13.30 1.76 5.77
CA ILE A 109 -13.02 1.24 4.44
C ILE A 109 -13.27 2.33 3.41
N GLN A 110 -12.22 2.75 2.71
CA GLN A 110 -12.32 3.62 1.57
C GLN A 110 -11.81 2.90 0.33
N SER A 111 -12.59 2.87 -0.73
CA SER A 111 -12.17 2.36 -2.04
C SER A 111 -11.78 3.51 -2.96
N GLU A 112 -10.86 3.25 -3.89
CA GLU A 112 -10.49 4.19 -4.95
C GLU A 112 -9.89 5.52 -4.45
N VAL A 113 -8.97 5.45 -3.48
CA VAL A 113 -8.27 6.64 -2.96
C VAL A 113 -7.21 7.10 -3.96
N SER A 114 -7.25 8.36 -4.35
CA SER A 114 -6.17 8.99 -5.10
C SER A 114 -5.08 9.45 -4.15
N VAL A 115 -3.84 9.08 -4.41
CA VAL A 115 -2.68 9.50 -3.62
C VAL A 115 -1.70 10.25 -4.50
N ASP A 116 -1.36 11.45 -4.09
CA ASP A 116 -0.32 12.27 -4.70
C ASP A 116 0.89 12.34 -3.76
N ILE A 117 2.05 11.95 -4.26
CA ILE A 117 3.32 12.02 -3.53
C ILE A 117 4.17 13.08 -4.20
N ALA A 118 4.36 14.20 -3.52
CA ALA A 118 5.28 15.24 -3.98
C ALA A 118 6.70 14.89 -3.56
N ALA A 119 7.64 14.82 -4.51
CA ALA A 119 9.06 14.85 -4.22
C ALA A 119 9.47 16.33 -4.19
N GLU A 120 9.84 16.86 -3.02
CA GLU A 120 10.06 18.30 -2.82
C GLU A 120 11.19 18.88 -3.65
N ASP A 121 12.16 18.09 -4.13
CA ASP A 121 13.41 18.62 -4.71
C ASP A 121 13.48 18.68 -6.26
N GLU A 122 12.56 18.06 -7.02
CA GLU A 122 12.74 17.96 -8.49
C GLU A 122 11.51 18.30 -9.34
N GLY A 123 10.45 18.86 -8.78
CA GLY A 123 9.25 19.19 -9.56
C GLY A 123 8.57 17.94 -10.16
N GLN A 124 8.76 16.78 -9.56
CA GLN A 124 8.11 15.55 -9.97
C GLN A 124 7.11 15.11 -8.91
N MET A 125 5.95 14.66 -9.36
CA MET A 125 4.88 14.16 -8.51
C MET A 125 4.56 12.72 -8.90
N ILE A 126 4.53 11.82 -7.92
CA ILE A 126 4.02 10.47 -8.13
C ILE A 126 2.52 10.51 -7.89
N ARG A 127 1.74 10.19 -8.91
CA ARG A 127 0.28 10.14 -8.81
C ARG A 127 -0.22 8.75 -9.13
N GLY A 128 -1.08 8.23 -8.27
CA GLY A 128 -1.72 6.95 -8.50
C GLY A 128 -3.13 6.91 -7.98
N ARG A 129 -3.94 6.08 -8.63
CA ARG A 129 -5.22 5.64 -8.11
C ARG A 129 -5.00 4.25 -7.55
N ILE A 130 -5.34 4.09 -6.31
CA ILE A 130 -5.20 2.82 -5.63
C ILE A 130 -6.60 2.26 -5.45
N ASP A 131 -6.78 1.01 -5.87
CA ASP A 131 -7.87 0.20 -5.36
C ASP A 131 -7.52 -0.21 -3.92
N VAL A 132 -7.43 0.79 -3.04
CA VAL A 132 -7.00 0.62 -1.66
C VAL A 132 -8.20 0.58 -0.76
N LEU A 133 -8.12 -0.34 0.16
CA LEU A 133 -8.85 -0.24 1.41
C LEU A 133 -7.93 0.35 2.46
N VAL A 134 -8.08 1.64 2.74
CA VAL A 134 -7.46 2.25 3.91
C VAL A 134 -8.27 1.83 5.12
N LEU A 135 -7.62 1.13 6.04
CA LEU A 135 -8.33 0.64 7.23
C LEU A 135 -8.22 1.59 8.41
N LYS A 136 -7.12 2.27 8.52
CA LYS A 136 -6.81 3.35 9.46
C LYS A 136 -5.51 3.99 9.01
N ASP A 137 -5.18 5.17 9.51
CA ASP A 137 -4.07 6.05 9.05
C ASP A 137 -2.73 5.35 8.77
N ARG A 138 -2.48 4.18 9.35
CA ARG A 138 -1.21 3.44 9.27
C ARG A 138 -1.27 2.02 8.72
N PHE A 139 -2.45 1.50 8.42
CA PHE A 139 -2.59 0.18 7.81
C PHE A 139 -3.38 0.24 6.52
N TRP A 140 -2.73 -0.12 5.44
CA TRP A 140 -3.24 -0.02 4.09
C TRP A 140 -3.34 -1.40 3.46
N ILE A 141 -4.45 -1.68 2.80
CA ILE A 141 -4.61 -2.90 2.02
C ILE A 141 -4.72 -2.51 0.55
N LEU A 142 -3.72 -2.88 -0.22
CA LEU A 142 -3.67 -2.66 -1.65
C LEU A 142 -4.11 -3.91 -2.38
N VAL A 143 -5.14 -3.77 -3.19
CA VAL A 143 -5.58 -4.83 -4.09
C VAL A 143 -5.16 -4.45 -5.50
N LEU A 144 -4.33 -5.28 -6.10
CA LEU A 144 -3.88 -5.06 -7.46
C LEU A 144 -4.80 -5.76 -8.44
N GLU A 145 -5.01 -5.08 -9.58
CA GLU A 145 -5.86 -5.61 -10.64
C GLU A 145 -5.34 -6.94 -11.16
N ALA A 146 -6.18 -7.98 -11.08
CA ALA A 146 -5.86 -9.34 -11.50
C ALA A 146 -5.83 -9.53 -13.04
N LYS A 147 -5.92 -8.45 -13.84
CA LYS A 147 -5.95 -8.53 -15.32
C LYS A 147 -4.66 -9.04 -15.95
N ARG A 148 -3.58 -9.12 -15.20
CA ARG A 148 -2.32 -9.69 -15.67
C ARG A 148 -2.10 -11.02 -15.00
N SER A 149 -1.90 -12.06 -15.79
CA SER A 149 -1.49 -13.40 -15.36
C SER A 149 -0.18 -13.39 -14.57
N ASP A 150 0.57 -12.29 -14.63
CA ASP A 150 1.87 -12.11 -14.03
C ASP A 150 1.76 -11.06 -12.91
N PHE A 151 1.46 -11.53 -11.70
CA PHE A 151 1.58 -10.74 -10.50
C PHE A 151 3.05 -10.46 -10.24
N ASP A 152 3.52 -9.30 -10.65
CA ASP A 152 4.85 -8.85 -10.30
C ASP A 152 4.83 -8.25 -8.89
N VAL A 153 5.33 -9.04 -7.94
CA VAL A 153 5.46 -8.65 -6.53
C VAL A 153 6.27 -7.36 -6.39
N ASN A 154 7.29 -7.17 -7.22
CA ASN A 154 8.16 -5.99 -7.13
C ASN A 154 7.43 -4.70 -7.53
N VAL A 155 6.61 -4.76 -8.57
CA VAL A 155 5.77 -3.62 -8.98
C VAL A 155 4.78 -3.28 -7.87
N ALA A 156 4.15 -4.29 -7.30
CA ALA A 156 3.21 -4.15 -6.20
C ALA A 156 3.86 -3.56 -4.95
N MET A 157 5.04 -4.03 -4.60
CA MET A 157 5.82 -3.52 -3.47
C MET A 157 6.23 -2.06 -3.70
N GLY A 158 6.76 -1.73 -4.89
CA GLY A 158 7.15 -0.36 -5.22
C GLY A 158 5.99 0.61 -5.06
N GLN A 159 4.82 0.26 -5.56
CA GLN A 159 3.61 1.05 -5.43
C GLN A 159 3.19 1.19 -3.96
N ALA A 160 3.14 0.10 -3.19
CA ALA A 160 2.77 0.14 -1.78
C ALA A 160 3.74 0.99 -0.95
N LEU A 161 5.05 0.81 -1.14
CA LEU A 161 6.07 1.57 -0.44
C LEU A 161 6.02 3.06 -0.77
N ALA A 162 5.72 3.42 -2.01
CA ALA A 162 5.51 4.81 -2.39
C ALA A 162 4.37 5.44 -1.56
N TYR A 163 3.25 4.75 -1.40
CA TYR A 163 2.14 5.24 -0.59
C TYR A 163 2.46 5.31 0.90
N MET A 164 3.17 4.31 1.43
CA MET A 164 3.61 4.31 2.83
C MET A 164 4.56 5.48 3.11
N LEU A 165 5.43 5.84 2.16
CA LEU A 165 6.30 7.01 2.25
C LEU A 165 5.51 8.34 2.24
N ALA A 166 4.39 8.40 1.52
CA ALA A 166 3.53 9.58 1.45
C ALA A 166 2.73 9.84 2.72
N ASN A 167 2.57 8.85 3.60
CA ASN A 167 1.85 9.02 4.85
C ASN A 167 2.51 10.15 5.67
N PRO A 168 1.77 11.18 6.13
CA PRO A 168 2.33 12.28 6.90
C PRO A 168 2.84 11.87 8.30
N GLU A 169 2.31 10.80 8.88
CA GLU A 169 2.75 10.28 10.18
C GLU A 169 4.12 9.63 10.07
N SER A 170 5.18 10.38 10.40
CA SER A 170 6.56 9.94 10.20
C SER A 170 7.15 9.11 11.34
N GLU A 171 6.62 9.24 12.55
CA GLU A 171 7.24 8.63 13.74
C GLU A 171 6.82 7.19 13.97
N GLN A 172 5.67 6.80 13.46
CA GLN A 172 5.10 5.48 13.68
C GLN A 172 5.32 4.54 12.49
N PRO A 173 5.51 3.23 12.72
CA PRO A 173 5.54 2.25 11.64
C PRO A 173 4.25 2.25 10.83
N THR A 174 4.39 2.22 9.51
CA THR A 174 3.28 2.03 8.58
C THR A 174 3.29 0.59 8.08
N PHE A 175 2.11 0.02 7.92
CA PHE A 175 1.94 -1.34 7.43
C PHE A 175 1.13 -1.34 6.14
N ALA A 176 1.39 -2.32 5.27
CA ALA A 176 0.57 -2.57 4.10
C ALA A 176 0.42 -4.07 3.86
N MET A 177 -0.69 -4.46 3.26
CA MET A 177 -0.89 -5.77 2.67
C MET A 177 -1.13 -5.59 1.17
N VAL A 178 -0.31 -6.23 0.37
CA VAL A 178 -0.46 -6.26 -1.10
C VAL A 178 -1.05 -7.60 -1.50
N SER A 179 -2.08 -7.59 -2.33
CA SER A 179 -2.75 -8.82 -2.77
C SER A 179 -3.33 -8.70 -4.17
N ASN A 180 -3.25 -9.79 -4.92
CA ASN A 180 -4.06 -10.02 -6.13
C ASN A 180 -5.22 -10.99 -5.86
N GLY A 181 -5.51 -11.25 -4.58
CA GLY A 181 -6.54 -12.17 -4.11
C GLY A 181 -6.15 -13.65 -4.12
N GLN A 182 -5.09 -14.05 -4.81
CA GLN A 182 -4.48 -15.37 -4.72
C GLN A 182 -3.28 -15.38 -3.78
N SER A 183 -2.48 -14.32 -3.85
CA SER A 183 -1.25 -14.15 -3.10
C SER A 183 -1.32 -12.92 -2.22
N PHE A 184 -0.64 -12.95 -1.07
CA PHE A 184 -0.64 -11.90 -0.06
C PHE A 184 0.78 -11.67 0.41
N LEU A 185 1.18 -10.41 0.52
CA LEU A 185 2.46 -9.97 1.04
C LEU A 185 2.23 -8.83 2.02
N PHE A 186 2.79 -8.91 3.21
CA PHE A 186 2.78 -7.82 4.17
C PHE A 186 4.07 -7.03 4.10
N LEU A 187 3.95 -5.73 4.32
CA LEU A 187 5.05 -4.77 4.32
C LEU A 187 5.01 -3.97 5.62
N LYS A 188 6.19 -3.65 6.15
CA LYS A 188 6.39 -2.66 7.19
C LYS A 188 7.40 -1.64 6.72
N LEU A 189 7.12 -0.37 6.99
CA LEU A 189 7.99 0.76 6.71
C LEU A 189 8.09 1.65 7.94
N THR A 190 9.31 2.09 8.26
CA THR A 190 9.60 3.16 9.23
C THR A 190 10.34 4.27 8.51
N LYS A 191 10.11 5.54 8.90
CA LYS A 191 10.76 6.68 8.26
C LYS A 191 11.95 7.21 9.06
N THR A 192 11.93 7.02 10.37
CA THR A 192 12.96 7.52 11.30
C THR A 192 13.79 6.36 11.86
N PRO A 193 15.13 6.55 12.05
CA PRO A 193 15.94 7.71 11.65
C PRO A 193 16.21 7.79 10.14
N GLN A 194 16.00 6.73 9.39
CA GLN A 194 16.09 6.61 7.93
C GLN A 194 14.94 5.74 7.41
N PRO A 195 14.41 6.00 6.22
CA PRO A 195 13.38 5.16 5.62
C PRO A 195 13.87 3.74 5.42
N GLN A 196 13.24 2.79 6.13
CA GLN A 196 13.54 1.37 6.04
C GLN A 196 12.26 0.56 5.86
N TYR A 197 12.36 -0.54 5.13
CA TYR A 197 11.24 -1.46 4.97
C TYR A 197 11.69 -2.92 5.07
N ALA A 198 10.73 -3.77 5.38
CA ALA A 198 10.85 -5.21 5.24
C ALA A 198 9.52 -5.80 4.79
N ASN A 199 9.56 -7.01 4.24
CA ASN A 199 8.38 -7.75 3.83
C ASN A 199 8.28 -9.10 4.55
N SER A 200 7.06 -9.63 4.63
CA SER A 200 6.81 -11.00 5.06
C SER A 200 7.21 -12.00 3.96
N ARG A 201 7.12 -13.29 4.26
CA ARG A 201 7.06 -14.27 3.18
C ARG A 201 5.81 -14.06 2.31
N LEU A 202 5.82 -14.56 1.10
CA LEU A 202 4.65 -14.61 0.24
C LEU A 202 3.72 -15.73 0.70
N PHE A 203 2.48 -15.38 1.06
CA PHE A 203 1.39 -16.31 1.32
C PHE A 203 0.60 -16.55 0.05
N SER A 204 0.13 -17.77 -0.18
CA SER A 204 -0.60 -18.08 -1.41
C SER A 204 -1.66 -19.15 -1.23
N LEU A 205 -2.82 -18.94 -1.86
CA LEU A 205 -3.92 -19.91 -1.88
C LEU A 205 -3.61 -21.18 -2.69
N VAL A 206 -2.55 -21.18 -3.50
CA VAL A 206 -2.10 -22.39 -4.22
C VAL A 206 -1.18 -23.26 -3.38
N ASN A 207 -0.63 -22.74 -2.28
CA ASN A 207 0.22 -23.52 -1.40
C ASN A 207 -0.56 -24.70 -0.76
N PRO A 208 0.15 -25.79 -0.42
CA PRO A 208 -0.41 -26.84 0.44
C PRO A 208 -0.89 -26.24 1.78
N GLY A 209 -1.92 -26.84 2.38
CA GLY A 209 -2.56 -26.27 3.58
C GLY A 209 -3.45 -25.06 3.24
N ASN A 210 -3.58 -24.11 4.15
CA ASN A 210 -4.37 -22.91 3.95
C ASN A 210 -3.68 -21.67 4.54
N ASP A 211 -2.90 -20.97 3.70
CA ASP A 211 -2.17 -19.76 4.10
C ASP A 211 -3.08 -18.62 4.59
N LEU A 212 -4.40 -18.68 4.34
CA LEU A 212 -5.33 -17.68 4.88
C LEU A 212 -5.36 -17.68 6.41
N TYR A 213 -4.98 -18.79 7.06
CA TYR A 213 -4.87 -18.83 8.51
C TYR A 213 -3.80 -17.83 8.99
N GLU A 214 -2.61 -17.90 8.41
CA GLU A 214 -1.53 -16.98 8.78
C GLU A 214 -1.85 -15.56 8.33
N VAL A 215 -2.41 -15.38 7.14
CA VAL A 215 -2.86 -14.05 6.65
C VAL A 215 -3.83 -13.42 7.65
N LEU A 216 -4.85 -14.15 8.13
CA LEU A 216 -5.81 -13.60 9.09
C LEU A 216 -5.17 -13.29 10.44
N LYS A 217 -4.27 -14.15 10.95
CA LYS A 217 -3.53 -13.89 12.19
C LYS A 217 -2.73 -12.58 12.10
N VAL A 218 -1.99 -12.39 11.00
CA VAL A 218 -1.20 -11.17 10.77
C VAL A 218 -2.10 -9.94 10.66
N MET A 219 -3.20 -10.02 9.92
CA MET A 219 -4.17 -8.92 9.80
C MET A 219 -4.71 -8.51 11.17
N LYS A 220 -5.15 -9.45 12.00
CA LYS A 220 -5.62 -9.19 13.36
C LYS A 220 -4.54 -8.56 14.24
N ARG A 221 -3.30 -9.07 14.16
CA ARG A 221 -2.17 -8.54 14.94
C ARG A 221 -1.89 -7.09 14.58
N ILE A 222 -1.73 -6.78 13.29
CA ILE A 222 -1.47 -5.42 12.83
C ILE A 222 -2.66 -4.51 13.18
N GLY A 223 -3.88 -4.96 12.95
CA GLY A 223 -5.09 -4.20 13.29
C GLY A 223 -5.14 -3.80 14.77
N LYS A 224 -4.85 -4.74 15.68
CA LYS A 224 -4.78 -4.45 17.13
C LYS A 224 -3.70 -3.43 17.47
N MET A 225 -2.54 -3.51 16.86
CA MET A 225 -1.43 -2.58 17.10
C MET A 225 -1.76 -1.16 16.66
N VAL A 226 -2.36 -1.03 15.48
CA VAL A 226 -2.76 0.27 14.93
C VAL A 226 -3.84 0.96 15.78
N VAL A 227 -4.69 0.18 16.44
CA VAL A 227 -5.74 0.70 17.33
C VAL A 227 -5.22 1.01 18.74
N ALA A 228 -4.28 0.19 19.27
CA ALA A 228 -3.84 0.28 20.66
C ALA A 228 -2.92 1.47 20.98
N GLU A 229 -2.34 2.10 19.96
CA GLU A 229 -1.47 3.26 20.16
C GLU A 229 -2.29 4.54 20.21
N PRO A 230 -2.13 5.36 21.28
CA PRO A 230 -2.86 6.62 21.39
C PRO A 230 -2.49 7.55 20.24
N GLN A 231 -3.50 8.21 19.68
CA GLN A 231 -3.26 9.36 18.80
C GLN A 231 -2.53 10.41 19.64
N SER A 232 -1.34 10.82 19.20
CA SER A 232 -0.68 12.00 19.74
C SER A 232 -1.53 13.20 19.33
N ASP A 233 -2.15 13.86 20.30
CA ASP A 233 -2.87 15.11 20.12
C ASP A 233 -1.96 16.23 19.59
#